data_9b0d29737ffb01b6a86a745df01195e7
#
_entry.id   9b0d29737ffb01b6a86a745df01195e7
#
_cell.length_a   1.000
_cell.length_b   1.000
_cell.length_c   1.000
_cell.angle_alpha   90.00
_cell.angle_beta   90.00
_cell.angle_gamma   90.00
#
_symmetry.space_group_name_H-M   'P 1'
#
loop_
_entity.id
_entity.type
_entity.pdbx_description
1 polymer ?
#
loop_
_entity_poly.entity_id
_entity_poly.type
_entity_poly.pdbx_seq_one_letter_code
_entity_poly.pdbx_strand_id
1 'polypeptide(L)'
;MQAEKETEPETEENNSTSSKAMEIIEASKARANAANAKVMAEKIKPKPIVPIKKRFKPRGKSASNFQPATREKRLDRSRHMEYKYEMRGLLKEIEVAEEHQSSLLGSIWAKGERQTTEEARQFIFDKQNEGILNKDQVARLITVVDDYTIRR
;
A
#
# COMPACT_ATOMS: atom_id res chain seq x y z
N MET A 1 12.51 -63.50 -24.53
CA MET A 1 13.63 -62.65 -24.77
C MET A 1 13.66 -61.64 -23.61
N GLN A 2 14.38 -62.05 -22.59
CA GLN A 2 15.62 -61.54 -22.01
C GLN A 2 15.43 -60.10 -21.52
N ALA A 3 15.14 -59.96 -20.31
CA ALA A 3 15.77 -59.70 -19.04
C ALA A 3 17.19 -59.12 -19.16
N GLU A 4 17.33 -57.86 -18.83
CA GLU A 4 18.60 -57.35 -18.31
C GLU A 4 18.35 -56.45 -17.11
N LYS A 5 18.87 -56.97 -16.04
CA LYS A 5 18.91 -56.47 -14.68
C LYS A 5 20.20 -55.68 -14.55
N GLU A 6 20.11 -54.36 -14.42
CA GLU A 6 21.27 -53.56 -14.01
C GLU A 6 21.20 -53.26 -12.51
N THR A 7 22.17 -53.82 -11.85
CA THR A 7 22.51 -53.63 -10.44
C THR A 7 23.15 -52.28 -10.24
N GLU A 8 22.58 -51.47 -9.35
CA GLU A 8 23.25 -50.30 -8.78
C GLU A 8 24.40 -50.73 -7.89
N PRO A 9 25.57 -50.04 -7.98
CA PRO A 9 26.64 -50.23 -6.99
C PRO A 9 26.38 -49.30 -5.80
N GLU A 10 26.21 -49.92 -4.64
CA GLU A 10 26.26 -49.23 -3.33
C GLU A 10 27.66 -48.58 -3.19
N THR A 11 27.72 -47.26 -3.24
CA THR A 11 28.86 -46.50 -2.80
C THR A 11 28.81 -46.37 -1.28
N GLU A 12 29.52 -47.26 -0.62
CA GLU A 12 29.92 -47.08 0.77
C GLU A 12 30.81 -45.84 0.88
N GLU A 13 30.24 -44.72 1.30
CA GLU A 13 31.01 -43.55 1.70
C GLU A 13 31.78 -43.87 2.98
N ASN A 14 33.04 -44.23 2.82
CA ASN A 14 34.02 -44.27 3.89
C ASN A 14 34.13 -42.90 4.57
N ASN A 15 33.36 -42.70 5.60
CA ASN A 15 33.50 -41.58 6.51
C ASN A 15 34.72 -41.78 7.44
N SER A 16 35.89 -41.89 6.86
CA SER A 16 37.11 -41.70 7.61
C SER A 16 37.46 -40.23 7.67
N THR A 17 36.77 -39.52 8.55
CA THR A 17 37.14 -38.16 8.91
C THR A 17 38.62 -38.20 9.34
N SER A 18 39.50 -37.51 8.62
CA SER A 18 40.92 -37.43 8.91
C SER A 18 41.14 -37.06 10.36
N SER A 19 42.03 -37.73 11.05
CA SER A 19 42.41 -37.47 12.46
C SER A 19 42.57 -35.98 12.76
N LYS A 20 43.11 -35.20 11.84
CA LYS A 20 43.22 -33.74 11.92
C LYS A 20 41.85 -33.03 11.93
N ALA A 21 40.86 -33.57 11.20
CA ALA A 21 39.51 -32.96 11.17
C ALA A 21 38.81 -33.19 12.52
N MET A 22 38.98 -34.34 13.12
CA MET A 22 38.43 -34.61 14.48
C MET A 22 39.09 -33.70 15.52
N GLU A 23 40.39 -33.50 15.46
CA GLU A 23 41.10 -32.62 16.39
C GLU A 23 40.64 -31.17 16.27
N ILE A 24 40.37 -30.66 15.05
CA ILE A 24 39.83 -29.34 14.81
C ILE A 24 38.43 -29.22 15.36
N ILE A 25 37.59 -30.25 15.19
CA ILE A 25 36.23 -30.27 15.71
C ILE A 25 36.20 -30.25 17.25
N GLU A 26 37.07 -31.03 17.88
CA GLU A 26 37.21 -31.04 19.35
C GLU A 26 37.73 -29.71 19.87
N ALA A 27 38.76 -29.13 19.24
CA ALA A 27 39.25 -27.82 19.60
C ALA A 27 38.19 -26.70 19.45
N SER A 28 37.37 -26.78 18.41
CA SER A 28 36.28 -25.81 18.23
C SER A 28 35.18 -25.97 19.26
N LYS A 29 34.80 -27.19 19.62
CA LYS A 29 33.83 -27.49 20.69
C LYS A 29 34.33 -27.02 22.04
N ALA A 30 35.60 -27.25 22.36
CA ALA A 30 36.20 -26.79 23.59
C ALA A 30 36.19 -25.27 23.72
N ARG A 31 36.54 -24.55 22.63
CA ARG A 31 36.44 -23.08 22.60
C ARG A 31 35.01 -22.57 22.75
N ALA A 32 34.03 -23.19 22.10
CA ALA A 32 32.62 -22.86 22.22
C ALA A 32 32.09 -23.06 23.66
N ASN A 33 32.46 -24.17 24.28
CA ASN A 33 32.09 -24.48 25.68
C ASN A 33 32.71 -23.50 26.65
N ALA A 34 33.99 -23.13 26.47
CA ALA A 34 34.69 -22.14 27.30
C ALA A 34 34.09 -20.74 27.15
N ALA A 35 33.66 -20.35 25.94
CA ALA A 35 32.95 -19.10 25.71
C ALA A 35 31.57 -19.07 26.36
N ASN A 36 30.82 -20.17 26.23
CA ASN A 36 29.51 -20.31 26.88
C ASN A 36 29.61 -20.32 28.43
N ALA A 37 30.64 -20.96 28.99
CA ALA A 37 30.86 -20.95 30.41
C ALA A 37 31.16 -19.55 30.93
N LYS A 38 31.96 -18.73 30.21
CA LYS A 38 32.21 -17.32 30.54
C LYS A 38 30.93 -16.47 30.47
N VAL A 39 30.09 -16.65 29.44
CA VAL A 39 28.82 -15.93 29.29
C VAL A 39 27.84 -16.31 30.41
N MET A 40 27.82 -17.58 30.82
CA MET A 40 26.98 -18.04 31.93
C MET A 40 27.48 -17.50 33.26
N ALA A 41 28.81 -17.48 33.51
CA ALA A 41 29.38 -16.92 34.72
C ALA A 41 29.13 -15.40 34.85
N GLU A 42 29.10 -14.68 33.72
CA GLU A 42 28.79 -13.25 33.70
C GLU A 42 27.33 -12.95 33.95
N LYS A 43 26.41 -13.84 33.50
CA LYS A 43 24.96 -13.74 33.76
C LYS A 43 24.58 -14.01 35.24
N ILE A 44 25.40 -14.72 36.00
CA ILE A 44 25.12 -15.10 37.40
C ILE A 44 25.51 -13.99 38.39
N LYS A 45 26.22 -12.95 37.96
CA LYS A 45 26.46 -11.79 38.82
C LYS A 45 25.14 -11.08 39.12
N PRO A 46 24.62 -11.06 40.35
CA PRO A 46 23.40 -10.33 40.65
C PRO A 46 23.64 -8.85 40.37
N LYS A 47 23.00 -8.32 39.35
CA LYS A 47 22.98 -6.87 39.13
C LYS A 47 22.30 -6.26 40.35
N PRO A 48 22.90 -5.24 41.00
CA PRO A 48 22.24 -4.55 42.11
C PRO A 48 20.88 -4.05 41.60
N ILE A 49 19.83 -4.46 42.28
CA ILE A 49 18.46 -4.04 41.99
C ILE A 49 18.40 -2.55 42.40
N VAL A 50 18.77 -1.68 41.49
CA VAL A 50 18.50 -0.26 41.62
C VAL A 50 16.99 -0.10 41.48
N PRO A 51 16.27 0.41 42.49
CA PRO A 51 14.85 0.63 42.36
C PRO A 51 14.65 1.61 41.21
N ILE A 52 14.15 1.11 40.08
CA ILE A 52 13.77 1.95 38.97
C ILE A 52 12.59 2.79 39.45
N LYS A 53 12.88 3.98 39.98
CA LYS A 53 11.88 5.01 40.14
C LYS A 53 11.29 5.20 38.76
N LYS A 54 10.11 4.61 38.53
CA LYS A 54 9.30 4.88 37.33
C LYS A 54 9.10 6.40 37.35
N ARG A 55 9.94 7.13 36.62
CA ARG A 55 9.67 8.52 36.31
C ARG A 55 8.39 8.49 35.46
N PHE A 56 7.27 8.63 36.16
CA PHE A 56 6.05 9.07 35.49
C PHE A 56 6.45 10.38 34.81
N LYS A 57 6.75 10.25 33.51
CA LYS A 57 6.76 11.44 32.68
C LYS A 57 5.34 11.97 32.77
N PRO A 58 5.13 13.18 33.33
CA PRO A 58 3.82 13.77 33.22
C PRO A 58 3.49 13.70 31.75
N ARG A 59 2.37 13.07 31.44
CA ARG A 59 1.77 13.09 30.11
C ARG A 59 1.42 14.56 29.88
N GLY A 60 2.45 15.35 29.54
CA GLY A 60 2.23 16.69 29.06
C GLY A 60 1.15 16.53 28.02
N LYS A 61 0.04 17.23 28.21
CA LYS A 61 -0.91 17.47 27.13
C LYS A 61 -0.06 18.13 26.03
N SER A 62 0.61 17.31 25.22
CA SER A 62 1.03 17.76 23.93
C SER A 62 -0.29 18.19 23.31
N ALA A 63 -0.53 19.50 23.27
CA ALA A 63 -1.54 20.03 22.40
C ALA A 63 -1.25 19.34 21.07
N SER A 64 -2.03 18.31 20.77
CA SER A 64 -1.87 17.61 19.53
C SER A 64 -2.16 18.66 18.47
N ASN A 65 -1.12 19.14 17.82
CA ASN A 65 -1.25 19.86 16.54
C ASN A 65 -1.79 18.86 15.49
N PHE A 66 -2.77 18.07 15.90
CA PHE A 66 -3.53 17.24 15.01
C PHE A 66 -4.45 18.17 14.22
N GLN A 67 -3.88 18.80 13.21
CA GLN A 67 -4.70 19.35 12.15
C GLN A 67 -5.30 18.13 11.43
N PRO A 68 -6.62 17.95 11.48
CA PRO A 68 -7.24 16.91 10.69
C PRO A 68 -6.85 17.14 9.24
N ALA A 69 -6.31 16.10 8.59
CA ALA A 69 -5.95 16.18 7.19
C ALA A 69 -7.11 16.79 6.40
N THR A 70 -6.84 17.85 5.64
CA THR A 70 -7.84 18.50 4.81
C THR A 70 -8.32 17.48 3.80
N ARG A 71 -9.52 16.93 4.02
CA ARG A 71 -10.11 15.94 3.13
C ARG A 71 -10.53 16.64 1.84
N GLU A 72 -9.97 16.20 0.75
CA GLU A 72 -10.32 16.71 -0.57
C GLU A 72 -11.70 16.21 -1.00
N LYS A 73 -12.39 17.03 -1.77
CA LYS A 73 -13.64 16.64 -2.40
C LYS A 73 -13.35 15.85 -3.66
N ARG A 74 -13.91 14.66 -3.77
CA ARG A 74 -13.77 13.77 -4.93
C ARG A 74 -15.10 13.15 -5.29
N LEU A 75 -15.22 12.59 -6.49
CA LEU A 75 -16.40 11.83 -6.90
C LEU A 75 -16.49 10.49 -6.17
N ASP A 76 -17.70 10.08 -5.84
CA ASP A 76 -17.96 8.82 -5.15
C ASP A 76 -17.80 7.63 -6.11
N ARG A 77 -16.72 6.87 -5.89
CA ARG A 77 -16.41 5.68 -6.68
C ARG A 77 -17.51 4.62 -6.62
N SER A 78 -18.24 4.53 -5.51
CA SER A 78 -19.29 3.52 -5.33
C SER A 78 -20.47 3.76 -6.27
N ARG A 79 -20.73 5.01 -6.61
CA ARG A 79 -21.85 5.44 -7.46
C ARG A 79 -21.47 5.62 -8.93
N HIS A 80 -20.35 5.03 -9.38
CA HIS A 80 -19.87 5.17 -10.76
C HIS A 80 -20.89 4.77 -11.82
N MET A 81 -21.64 3.69 -11.60
CA MET A 81 -22.61 3.21 -12.57
C MET A 81 -23.81 4.15 -12.69
N GLU A 82 -24.29 4.68 -11.55
CA GLU A 82 -25.38 5.68 -11.53
C GLU A 82 -24.94 6.94 -12.26
N TYR A 83 -23.79 7.50 -11.90
CA TYR A 83 -23.18 8.63 -12.59
C TYR A 83 -23.11 8.41 -14.12
N LYS A 84 -22.66 7.25 -14.55
CA LYS A 84 -22.53 6.93 -15.97
C LYS A 84 -23.87 6.96 -16.70
N TYR A 85 -24.93 6.43 -16.09
CA TYR A 85 -26.27 6.44 -16.66
C TYR A 85 -26.84 7.86 -16.72
N GLU A 86 -26.79 8.56 -15.60
CA GLU A 86 -27.34 9.91 -15.47
C GLU A 86 -26.60 10.90 -16.39
N MET A 87 -25.28 10.89 -16.37
CA MET A 87 -24.48 11.75 -17.22
C MET A 87 -24.72 11.48 -18.72
N ARG A 88 -24.87 10.21 -19.11
CA ARG A 88 -25.18 9.87 -20.50
C ARG A 88 -26.59 10.36 -20.91
N GLY A 89 -27.56 10.25 -20.01
CA GLY A 89 -28.91 10.77 -20.22
C GLY A 89 -28.89 12.30 -20.38
N LEU A 90 -28.19 12.97 -19.46
CA LEU A 90 -28.03 14.41 -19.47
C LEU A 90 -27.36 14.94 -20.74
N LEU A 91 -26.23 14.32 -21.16
CA LEU A 91 -25.50 14.74 -22.36
C LEU A 91 -26.35 14.63 -23.64
N LYS A 92 -27.28 13.68 -23.69
CA LYS A 92 -28.26 13.57 -24.78
C LYS A 92 -29.35 14.64 -24.69
N GLU A 93 -29.87 14.87 -23.48
CA GLU A 93 -30.91 15.87 -23.22
C GLU A 93 -30.45 17.30 -23.56
N ILE A 94 -29.22 17.63 -23.23
CA ILE A 94 -28.62 18.94 -23.51
C ILE A 94 -28.04 19.07 -24.92
N GLU A 95 -28.25 18.05 -25.78
CA GLU A 95 -27.85 18.05 -27.17
C GLU A 95 -26.34 18.31 -27.42
N VAL A 96 -25.47 17.72 -26.59
CA VAL A 96 -24.02 17.77 -26.85
C VAL A 96 -23.67 16.86 -28.01
N ALA A 97 -22.78 17.30 -28.89
CA ALA A 97 -22.30 16.53 -30.03
C ALA A 97 -21.80 15.13 -29.61
N GLU A 98 -22.25 14.08 -30.29
CA GLU A 98 -21.98 12.68 -29.96
C GLU A 98 -20.48 12.37 -29.86
N GLU A 99 -19.66 13.03 -30.68
CA GLU A 99 -18.21 12.91 -30.70
C GLU A 99 -17.59 13.25 -29.33
N HIS A 100 -18.17 14.21 -28.63
CA HIS A 100 -17.65 14.70 -27.36
C HIS A 100 -18.27 14.03 -26.13
N GLN A 101 -19.47 13.39 -26.26
CA GLN A 101 -20.19 12.81 -25.13
C GLN A 101 -19.37 11.78 -24.36
N SER A 102 -18.77 10.82 -25.05
CA SER A 102 -17.97 9.76 -24.40
C SER A 102 -16.69 10.30 -23.78
N SER A 103 -16.05 11.27 -24.43
CA SER A 103 -14.85 11.92 -23.91
C SER A 103 -15.15 12.75 -22.67
N LEU A 104 -16.23 13.53 -22.69
CA LEU A 104 -16.67 14.33 -21.55
C LEU A 104 -17.01 13.44 -20.33
N LEU A 105 -17.84 12.42 -20.55
CA LEU A 105 -18.25 11.48 -19.52
C LEU A 105 -17.04 10.84 -18.82
N GLY A 106 -16.09 10.32 -19.62
CA GLY A 106 -14.90 9.63 -19.10
C GLY A 106 -13.91 10.57 -18.43
N SER A 107 -13.67 11.75 -19.02
CA SER A 107 -12.67 12.71 -18.51
C SER A 107 -13.15 13.41 -17.24
N ILE A 108 -14.42 13.81 -17.14
CA ILE A 108 -14.98 14.40 -15.91
C ILE A 108 -14.88 13.40 -14.77
N TRP A 109 -15.24 12.15 -15.01
CA TRP A 109 -15.12 11.10 -14.00
C TRP A 109 -13.66 10.87 -13.58
N ALA A 110 -12.75 10.69 -14.55
CA ALA A 110 -11.35 10.41 -14.28
C ALA A 110 -10.68 11.52 -13.47
N LYS A 111 -10.95 12.77 -13.79
CA LYS A 111 -10.43 13.93 -13.04
C LYS A 111 -11.06 14.03 -11.65
N GLY A 112 -12.38 13.90 -11.54
CA GLY A 112 -13.08 14.04 -10.28
C GLY A 112 -12.85 12.89 -9.28
N GLU A 113 -12.57 11.67 -9.76
CA GLU A 113 -12.29 10.52 -8.89
C GLU A 113 -10.81 10.44 -8.51
N ARG A 114 -9.91 10.66 -9.47
CA ARG A 114 -8.45 10.51 -9.25
C ARG A 114 -7.79 11.75 -8.66
N GLN A 115 -8.25 12.89 -9.05
CA GLN A 115 -7.76 14.17 -8.61
C GLN A 115 -8.78 14.80 -7.63
N THR A 116 -9.40 15.90 -8.03
CA THR A 116 -10.39 16.61 -7.23
C THR A 116 -11.62 16.97 -8.05
N THR A 117 -12.73 17.24 -7.35
CA THR A 117 -13.95 17.75 -8.00
C THR A 117 -13.69 19.11 -8.67
N GLU A 118 -12.79 19.90 -8.11
CA GLU A 118 -12.41 21.21 -8.68
C GLU A 118 -11.75 21.04 -10.06
N GLU A 119 -10.90 20.04 -10.23
CA GLU A 119 -10.29 19.77 -11.54
C GLU A 119 -11.28 19.22 -12.57
N ALA A 120 -12.30 18.48 -12.11
CA ALA A 120 -13.40 18.07 -12.99
C ALA A 120 -14.20 19.28 -13.47
N ARG A 121 -14.50 20.24 -12.57
CA ARG A 121 -15.16 21.50 -12.93
C ARG A 121 -14.31 22.37 -13.87
N GLN A 122 -13.01 22.47 -13.57
CA GLN A 122 -12.09 23.22 -14.44
C GLN A 122 -12.10 22.66 -15.86
N PHE A 123 -12.07 21.35 -15.99
CA PHE A 123 -12.16 20.70 -17.31
C PHE A 123 -13.46 21.02 -18.04
N ILE A 124 -14.60 21.10 -17.33
CA ILE A 124 -15.89 21.49 -17.94
C ILE A 124 -15.81 22.96 -18.43
N PHE A 125 -15.21 23.86 -17.67
CA PHE A 125 -15.01 25.24 -18.08
C PHE A 125 -14.04 25.35 -19.26
N ASP A 126 -12.99 24.53 -19.32
CA ASP A 126 -12.07 24.50 -20.45
C ASP A 126 -12.82 24.10 -21.73
N LYS A 127 -13.72 23.13 -21.65
CA LYS A 127 -14.58 22.72 -22.78
C LYS A 127 -15.61 23.77 -23.18
N GLN A 128 -16.03 24.59 -22.26
CA GLN A 128 -16.84 25.77 -22.56
C GLN A 128 -16.00 26.83 -23.33
N ASN A 129 -14.78 27.09 -22.91
CA ASN A 129 -13.89 28.02 -23.58
C ASN A 129 -13.51 27.56 -25.00
N GLU A 130 -13.40 26.26 -25.20
CA GLU A 130 -13.21 25.65 -26.53
C GLU A 130 -14.46 25.75 -27.43
N GLY A 131 -15.60 26.19 -26.89
CA GLY A 131 -16.86 26.34 -27.61
C GLY A 131 -17.66 25.04 -27.81
N ILE A 132 -17.25 23.96 -27.15
CA ILE A 132 -17.92 22.66 -27.20
C ILE A 132 -19.19 22.66 -26.35
N LEU A 133 -19.17 23.41 -25.24
CA LEU A 133 -20.27 23.48 -24.27
C LEU A 133 -20.82 24.90 -24.14
N ASN A 134 -22.15 25.02 -24.03
CA ASN A 134 -22.82 26.25 -23.70
C ASN A 134 -22.90 26.48 -22.19
N LYS A 135 -23.12 27.71 -21.73
CA LYS A 135 -23.22 28.06 -20.31
C LYS A 135 -24.28 27.25 -19.56
N ASP A 136 -25.44 27.03 -20.16
CA ASP A 136 -26.54 26.26 -19.56
C ASP A 136 -26.18 24.77 -19.43
N GLN A 137 -25.49 24.23 -20.43
CA GLN A 137 -24.95 22.86 -20.40
C GLN A 137 -23.94 22.69 -19.28
N VAL A 138 -23.02 23.64 -19.14
CA VAL A 138 -22.01 23.65 -18.05
C VAL A 138 -22.67 23.68 -16.68
N ALA A 139 -23.68 24.52 -16.46
CA ALA A 139 -24.39 24.61 -15.20
C ALA A 139 -25.02 23.27 -14.79
N ARG A 140 -25.67 22.58 -15.73
CA ARG A 140 -26.29 21.26 -15.51
C ARG A 140 -25.23 20.19 -15.22
N LEU A 141 -24.13 20.19 -15.96
CA LEU A 141 -23.03 19.25 -15.73
C LEU A 141 -22.38 19.41 -14.34
N ILE A 142 -22.20 20.67 -13.90
CA ILE A 142 -21.67 20.96 -12.56
C ILE A 142 -22.61 20.47 -11.48
N THR A 143 -23.93 20.64 -11.63
CA THR A 143 -24.92 20.15 -10.67
C THR A 143 -24.80 18.64 -10.48
N VAL A 144 -24.72 17.86 -11.56
CA VAL A 144 -24.52 16.42 -11.47
C VAL A 144 -23.17 16.06 -10.81
N VAL A 145 -22.09 16.75 -11.14
CA VAL A 145 -20.79 16.53 -10.50
C VAL A 145 -20.85 16.79 -8.99
N ASP A 146 -21.61 17.79 -8.55
CA ASP A 146 -21.78 18.12 -7.13
C ASP A 146 -22.59 17.06 -6.38
N ASP A 147 -23.64 16.50 -6.97
CA ASP A 147 -24.46 15.44 -6.42
C ASP A 147 -23.67 14.15 -6.15
N TYR A 148 -22.66 13.90 -6.95
CA TYR A 148 -21.76 12.75 -6.80
C TYR A 148 -20.49 13.05 -5.99
N THR A 149 -20.36 14.25 -5.42
CA THR A 149 -19.17 14.68 -4.67
C THR A 149 -19.23 14.27 -3.21
N ILE A 150 -18.17 13.63 -2.73
CA ILE A 150 -17.97 13.29 -1.31
C ILE A 150 -16.64 13.84 -0.81
N ARG A 151 -16.54 14.04 0.50
CA ARG A 151 -15.26 14.37 1.16
C ARG A 151 -14.57 13.07 1.60
N ARG A 152 -13.40 12.85 1.06
CA ARG A 152 -12.53 11.73 1.44
C ARG A 152 -11.25 12.18 2.09
#